data_27160f6f1e50f03d5dfaf7400d8d21a9
#
_entry.id   27160f6f1e50f03d5dfaf7400d8d21a9
#
_cell.length_a   1.000
_cell.length_b   1.000
_cell.length_c   1.000
_cell.angle_alpha   90.00
_cell.angle_beta   90.00
_cell.angle_gamma   90.00
#
_symmetry.space_group_name_H-M   'P 1'
#
loop_
_entity.id
_entity.type
_entity.pdbx_description
1 polymer ?
#
loop_
_entity_poly.entity_id
_entity_poly.type
_entity_poly.pdbx_seq_one_letter_code
_entity_poly.pdbx_strand_id
1 'polypeptide(L)'
;MKIKMFEFFSCEKKHEIHSNVRKGMRIVQSTNEFVDSFLGAQREAAASFGINTILLEKYITKPRHIEVQIFGDKHGNVLHLYERDCSVQRRHQKIIEEAPAPNVMNDFRSHLGQAAVSAAKAVGYHNAGTVEFIVDTVSGQFYFMEMNTRLQVEHPVTEMIVGQDLVEWQISVANGEPLPINQSQVPLLGHAFEARIYAENVPKGFLPATGVLHHYRPVPVSPTVRVETGVEQGDTVSMHYDPMIAKLVVSGENRAAALVKLKDCLSKFQVAGVPTNIIFLQKLADHRAFESGNVETHFIEHYKDDLFTDPNNLTRAKETYDNARFSATLVAACLCEKEHSAIKSSLPGTNGLLPIWYSHPPFRAHYQASCTMELEWENEYDGSSSKFFTFSITYQSDGNYLIETEEVNSPGLEVKATLLHDQDFRVETDGVSMDVSLSAYSKDKIKHIHLWHGSHHYHFRQKLELDLSDDNEIQQKTNFETALHPPGTVVAPMAGLVVKVLVTDGTKVEEGQPILVLEAMKMEHVVKAPFTGHVHGLQVTAGQQVSDSSPLFSVKGE
;
A
#
# COMPACT_ATOMS: atom_id res chain seq x y z
N MET A 1 -6.49 -26.27 -17.31
CA MET A 1 -7.36 -25.60 -18.29
C MET A 1 -8.23 -24.59 -17.54
N LYS A 2 -8.38 -23.38 -18.02
CA LYS A 2 -9.18 -22.32 -17.36
C LYS A 2 -10.52 -22.22 -18.07
N ILE A 3 -11.61 -22.33 -17.32
CA ILE A 3 -12.96 -22.18 -17.82
C ILE A 3 -13.42 -20.78 -17.47
N LYS A 4 -13.73 -19.96 -18.48
CA LYS A 4 -14.17 -18.57 -18.30
C LYS A 4 -15.59 -18.43 -18.85
N MET A 5 -16.48 -17.81 -18.07
CA MET A 5 -17.80 -17.44 -18.56
C MET A 5 -17.66 -16.26 -19.53
N PHE A 6 -18.34 -16.32 -20.66
CA PHE A 6 -18.37 -15.25 -21.66
C PHE A 6 -19.80 -14.78 -21.88
N GLU A 7 -19.99 -13.48 -21.82
CA GLU A 7 -21.15 -12.82 -22.34
C GLU A 7 -20.84 -12.30 -23.74
N PHE A 8 -21.50 -12.82 -24.77
CA PHE A 8 -21.43 -12.27 -26.12
C PHE A 8 -22.28 -11.01 -26.15
N PHE A 9 -21.68 -9.84 -26.01
CA PHE A 9 -22.36 -8.58 -26.28
C PHE A 9 -22.29 -8.24 -27.77
N SER A 10 -23.44 -8.04 -28.36
CA SER A 10 -23.55 -7.26 -29.60
C SER A 10 -23.08 -5.83 -29.32
N CYS A 11 -22.42 -5.21 -30.26
CA CYS A 11 -21.57 -4.02 -30.19
C CYS A 11 -22.18 -2.72 -29.58
N GLU A 12 -23.37 -2.74 -28.98
CA GLU A 12 -24.11 -1.52 -28.61
C GLU A 12 -24.13 -1.14 -27.10
N LYS A 13 -23.60 -1.98 -26.20
CA LYS A 13 -23.59 -1.66 -24.76
C LYS A 13 -22.22 -1.93 -24.10
N LYS A 14 -21.21 -1.12 -24.44
CA LYS A 14 -19.83 -1.31 -23.99
C LYS A 14 -19.46 -0.66 -22.63
N HIS A 15 -20.37 -0.01 -21.92
CA HIS A 15 -19.98 0.82 -20.77
C HIS A 15 -20.13 0.25 -19.35
N GLU A 16 -20.71 -0.94 -19.16
CA GLU A 16 -20.98 -1.46 -17.80
C GLU A 16 -20.30 -2.78 -17.39
N ILE A 17 -19.33 -3.29 -18.18
CA ILE A 17 -18.93 -4.72 -18.05
C ILE A 17 -17.65 -4.97 -17.22
N HIS A 18 -16.93 -3.97 -16.77
CA HIS A 18 -15.62 -4.20 -16.14
C HIS A 18 -15.63 -4.82 -14.73
N SER A 19 -16.75 -4.84 -14.02
CA SER A 19 -16.81 -5.39 -12.66
C SER A 19 -17.24 -6.86 -12.55
N ASN A 20 -17.92 -7.40 -13.56
CA ASN A 20 -18.54 -8.74 -13.49
C ASN A 20 -17.77 -9.89 -14.18
N VAL A 21 -16.70 -9.61 -14.92
CA VAL A 21 -15.97 -10.63 -15.70
C VAL A 21 -15.23 -11.65 -14.83
N ARG A 22 -15.07 -11.39 -13.54
CA ARG A 22 -14.35 -12.30 -12.61
C ARG A 22 -15.23 -13.34 -11.92
N LYS A 23 -16.55 -13.21 -11.94
CA LYS A 23 -17.47 -14.19 -11.39
C LYS A 23 -17.57 -15.39 -12.34
N GLY A 24 -17.39 -16.60 -11.80
CA GLY A 24 -17.56 -17.85 -12.55
C GLY A 24 -16.34 -18.40 -13.28
N MET A 25 -15.15 -17.81 -13.12
CA MET A 25 -13.92 -18.43 -13.62
C MET A 25 -13.51 -19.61 -12.75
N ARG A 26 -13.17 -20.75 -13.38
CA ARG A 26 -12.71 -21.96 -12.70
C ARG A 26 -11.40 -22.44 -13.31
N ILE A 27 -10.42 -22.76 -12.47
CA ILE A 27 -9.18 -23.40 -12.87
C ILE A 27 -9.35 -24.89 -12.70
N VAL A 28 -9.10 -25.67 -13.74
CA VAL A 28 -9.18 -27.13 -13.73
C VAL A 28 -7.78 -27.68 -13.92
N GLN A 29 -7.28 -28.38 -12.92
CA GLN A 29 -5.93 -28.94 -12.93
C GLN A 29 -5.91 -30.38 -13.41
N SER A 30 -6.98 -31.13 -13.21
CA SER A 30 -7.08 -32.55 -13.60
C SER A 30 -8.23 -32.81 -14.54
N THR A 31 -8.11 -33.90 -15.35
CA THR A 31 -9.17 -34.33 -16.27
C THR A 31 -10.43 -34.77 -15.52
N ASN A 32 -10.27 -35.31 -14.31
CA ASN A 32 -11.38 -35.82 -13.52
C ASN A 32 -12.32 -34.72 -13.01
N GLU A 33 -11.76 -33.53 -12.72
CA GLU A 33 -12.53 -32.36 -12.26
C GLU A 33 -13.17 -31.56 -13.40
N PHE A 34 -12.78 -31.88 -14.65
CA PHE A 34 -13.16 -31.04 -15.79
C PHE A 34 -14.67 -31.02 -16.02
N VAL A 35 -15.31 -32.17 -16.04
CA VAL A 35 -16.75 -32.28 -16.35
C VAL A 35 -17.60 -31.56 -15.31
N ASP A 36 -17.31 -31.75 -14.03
CA ASP A 36 -18.06 -31.12 -12.94
C ASP A 36 -17.86 -29.58 -12.92
N SER A 37 -16.62 -29.13 -13.13
CA SER A 37 -16.30 -27.71 -13.22
C SER A 37 -16.94 -27.06 -14.44
N PHE A 38 -16.96 -27.74 -15.58
CA PHE A 38 -17.58 -27.29 -16.81
C PHE A 38 -19.09 -27.13 -16.64
N LEU A 39 -19.78 -28.17 -16.18
CA LEU A 39 -21.22 -28.15 -15.94
C LEU A 39 -21.61 -27.13 -14.87
N GLY A 40 -20.76 -26.99 -13.84
CA GLY A 40 -20.94 -25.95 -12.81
C GLY A 40 -20.85 -24.54 -13.40
N ALA A 41 -19.85 -24.27 -14.25
CA ALA A 41 -19.69 -22.98 -14.90
C ALA A 41 -20.85 -22.68 -15.86
N GLN A 42 -21.34 -23.68 -16.61
CA GLN A 42 -22.52 -23.51 -17.48
C GLN A 42 -23.80 -23.15 -16.71
N ARG A 43 -24.06 -23.83 -15.57
CA ARG A 43 -25.21 -23.50 -14.70
C ARG A 43 -25.13 -22.08 -14.16
N GLU A 44 -23.94 -21.67 -13.72
CA GLU A 44 -23.71 -20.33 -13.20
C GLU A 44 -23.84 -19.25 -14.29
N ALA A 45 -23.33 -19.52 -15.51
CA ALA A 45 -23.50 -18.64 -16.66
C ALA A 45 -24.97 -18.48 -17.03
N ALA A 46 -25.73 -19.57 -17.11
CA ALA A 46 -27.16 -19.54 -17.38
C ALA A 46 -27.94 -18.76 -16.33
N ALA A 47 -27.61 -18.92 -15.05
CA ALA A 47 -28.26 -18.21 -13.95
C ALA A 47 -27.94 -16.71 -13.92
N SER A 48 -26.69 -16.33 -14.25
CA SER A 48 -26.23 -14.93 -14.18
C SER A 48 -26.46 -14.13 -15.44
N PHE A 49 -26.37 -14.78 -16.62
CA PHE A 49 -26.38 -14.09 -17.92
C PHE A 49 -27.50 -14.59 -18.86
N GLY A 50 -28.29 -15.59 -18.44
CA GLY A 50 -29.31 -16.19 -19.29
C GLY A 50 -28.77 -17.06 -20.43
N ILE A 51 -27.45 -17.21 -20.55
CA ILE A 51 -26.78 -17.99 -21.61
C ILE A 51 -25.80 -18.97 -20.94
N ASN A 52 -25.73 -20.19 -21.43
CA ASN A 52 -24.83 -21.23 -20.92
C ASN A 52 -23.51 -21.35 -21.69
N THR A 53 -23.19 -20.36 -22.55
CA THR A 53 -21.95 -20.35 -23.33
C THR A 53 -20.78 -20.00 -22.44
N ILE A 54 -19.73 -20.81 -22.53
CA ILE A 54 -18.49 -20.64 -21.76
C ILE A 54 -17.27 -20.69 -22.69
N LEU A 55 -16.20 -19.98 -22.30
CA LEU A 55 -14.92 -20.03 -22.99
C LEU A 55 -13.95 -20.95 -22.23
N LEU A 56 -13.21 -21.74 -22.99
CA LEU A 56 -12.14 -22.59 -22.46
C LEU A 56 -10.81 -22.00 -22.89
N GLU A 57 -9.93 -21.73 -21.92
CA GLU A 57 -8.60 -21.21 -22.18
C GLU A 57 -7.53 -22.14 -21.61
N LYS A 58 -6.38 -22.25 -22.29
CA LYS A 58 -5.22 -22.94 -21.74
C LYS A 58 -4.72 -22.17 -20.53
N TYR A 59 -4.57 -22.87 -19.40
CA TYR A 59 -3.97 -22.30 -18.20
C TYR A 59 -2.45 -22.36 -18.30
N ILE A 60 -1.79 -21.22 -18.12
CA ILE A 60 -0.33 -21.09 -18.08
C ILE A 60 0.08 -20.99 -16.62
N THR A 61 0.97 -21.91 -16.18
CA THR A 61 1.29 -22.09 -14.76
C THR A 61 2.29 -21.06 -14.23
N LYS A 62 3.18 -20.54 -15.09
CA LYS A 62 4.18 -19.51 -14.74
C LYS A 62 4.14 -18.38 -15.76
N PRO A 63 3.07 -17.59 -15.76
CA PRO A 63 2.90 -16.54 -16.75
C PRO A 63 3.60 -15.25 -16.32
N ARG A 64 4.14 -14.52 -17.31
CA ARG A 64 4.42 -13.10 -17.19
C ARG A 64 3.33 -12.32 -17.89
N HIS A 65 2.96 -11.19 -17.31
CA HIS A 65 2.07 -10.21 -17.91
C HIS A 65 2.92 -9.11 -18.55
N ILE A 66 3.08 -9.19 -19.85
CA ILE A 66 3.83 -8.21 -20.63
C ILE A 66 2.87 -7.47 -21.55
N GLU A 67 3.00 -6.18 -21.59
CA GLU A 67 2.14 -5.32 -22.39
C GLU A 67 2.96 -4.37 -23.25
N VAL A 68 2.46 -4.07 -24.44
CA VAL A 68 3.13 -3.19 -25.41
C VAL A 68 2.34 -1.91 -25.57
N GLN A 69 2.98 -0.78 -25.28
CA GLN A 69 2.40 0.52 -25.58
C GLN A 69 2.40 0.74 -27.09
N ILE A 70 1.21 0.93 -27.65
CA ILE A 70 1.06 1.33 -29.05
C ILE A 70 0.55 2.75 -29.13
N PHE A 71 0.83 3.40 -30.26
CA PHE A 71 0.27 4.70 -30.58
C PHE A 71 0.00 4.78 -32.08
N GLY A 72 -1.21 5.23 -32.46
CA GLY A 72 -1.63 5.39 -33.84
C GLY A 72 -2.10 6.80 -34.14
N ASP A 73 -1.88 7.28 -35.37
CA ASP A 73 -2.47 8.52 -35.87
C ASP A 73 -3.69 8.26 -36.76
N LYS A 74 -4.34 9.35 -37.23
CA LYS A 74 -5.47 9.28 -38.12
C LYS A 74 -5.07 9.04 -39.58
N HIS A 75 -3.77 8.98 -39.88
CA HIS A 75 -3.20 8.77 -41.21
C HIS A 75 -2.82 7.30 -41.47
N GLY A 76 -3.07 6.41 -40.49
CA GLY A 76 -2.77 4.98 -40.57
C GLY A 76 -1.39 4.59 -40.12
N ASN A 77 -0.60 5.53 -39.58
CA ASN A 77 0.68 5.20 -38.94
C ASN A 77 0.41 4.65 -37.56
N VAL A 78 1.04 3.53 -37.24
CA VAL A 78 0.99 2.91 -35.91
C VAL A 78 2.39 2.47 -35.55
N LEU A 79 2.87 2.83 -34.35
CA LEU A 79 4.14 2.41 -33.80
C LEU A 79 3.97 1.82 -32.40
N HIS A 80 4.99 1.12 -31.93
CA HIS A 80 5.09 0.67 -30.55
C HIS A 80 6.20 1.42 -29.81
N LEU A 81 5.98 1.64 -28.50
CA LEU A 81 6.88 2.35 -27.60
C LEU A 81 7.47 1.39 -26.56
N TYR A 82 7.86 0.22 -27.02
CA TYR A 82 8.35 -0.89 -26.23
C TYR A 82 7.31 -1.51 -25.28
N GLU A 83 7.77 -2.51 -24.58
CA GLU A 83 6.96 -3.28 -23.65
C GLU A 83 7.22 -2.87 -22.20
N ARG A 84 6.21 -3.12 -21.37
CA ARG A 84 6.27 -3.08 -19.91
C ARG A 84 6.04 -4.47 -19.33
N ASP A 85 6.67 -4.76 -18.21
CA ASP A 85 6.33 -5.93 -17.39
C ASP A 85 5.42 -5.49 -16.24
N CYS A 86 4.25 -6.10 -16.15
CA CYS A 86 3.25 -5.86 -15.13
C CYS A 86 2.95 -7.15 -14.35
N SER A 87 3.92 -8.06 -14.27
CA SER A 87 3.73 -9.38 -13.65
C SER A 87 3.56 -9.32 -12.15
N VAL A 88 4.21 -8.36 -11.47
CA VAL A 88 4.10 -8.24 -10.02
C VAL A 88 2.76 -7.62 -9.66
N GLN A 89 1.83 -8.47 -9.28
CA GLN A 89 0.44 -8.10 -9.02
C GLN A 89 -0.14 -8.88 -7.84
N ARG A 90 -1.14 -8.32 -7.22
CA ARG A 90 -1.91 -8.93 -6.15
C ARG A 90 -3.37 -9.02 -6.54
N ARG A 91 -3.94 -10.22 -6.54
CA ARG A 91 -5.34 -10.44 -6.95
C ARG A 91 -5.67 -9.73 -8.29
N HIS A 92 -4.73 -9.81 -9.24
CA HIS A 92 -4.78 -9.16 -10.56
C HIS A 92 -4.69 -7.61 -10.54
N GLN A 93 -4.33 -7.00 -9.43
CA GLN A 93 -4.02 -5.58 -9.34
C GLN A 93 -2.50 -5.38 -9.44
N LYS A 94 -2.07 -4.61 -10.42
CA LYS A 94 -0.66 -4.25 -10.61
C LYS A 94 -0.14 -3.47 -9.40
N ILE A 95 1.09 -3.75 -8.96
CA ILE A 95 1.71 -3.13 -7.77
C ILE A 95 3.03 -2.45 -8.15
N ILE A 96 3.88 -3.15 -8.91
CA ILE A 96 5.09 -2.59 -9.52
C ILE A 96 5.08 -2.96 -10.99
N GLU A 97 5.32 -1.96 -11.81
CA GLU A 97 5.51 -2.08 -13.25
C GLU A 97 6.93 -1.61 -13.62
N GLU A 98 7.52 -2.22 -14.62
CA GLU A 98 8.83 -1.83 -15.14
C GLU A 98 8.89 -1.81 -16.66
N ALA A 99 9.70 -0.90 -17.18
CA ALA A 99 9.99 -0.80 -18.61
C ALA A 99 11.49 -0.55 -18.84
N PRO A 100 12.09 -1.24 -19.83
CA PRO A 100 11.55 -2.37 -20.58
C PRO A 100 11.43 -3.62 -19.71
N ALA A 101 10.69 -4.64 -20.16
CA ALA A 101 10.58 -5.90 -19.43
C ALA A 101 11.96 -6.55 -19.20
N PRO A 102 12.27 -7.02 -17.97
CA PRO A 102 13.57 -7.61 -17.66
C PRO A 102 13.76 -8.96 -18.34
N ASN A 103 15.02 -9.32 -18.61
CA ASN A 103 15.40 -10.60 -19.18
C ASN A 103 14.70 -10.95 -20.51
N VAL A 104 14.37 -9.94 -21.31
CA VAL A 104 13.76 -10.09 -22.64
C VAL A 104 14.80 -9.86 -23.74
N MET A 105 14.96 -10.84 -24.63
CA MET A 105 15.87 -10.75 -25.78
C MET A 105 15.32 -9.79 -26.85
N ASN A 106 16.21 -9.12 -27.57
CA ASN A 106 15.83 -8.13 -28.58
C ASN A 106 14.92 -8.70 -29.69
N ASP A 107 15.17 -9.93 -30.14
CA ASP A 107 14.35 -10.59 -31.16
C ASP A 107 12.92 -10.83 -30.66
N PHE A 108 12.79 -11.29 -29.41
CA PHE A 108 11.48 -11.49 -28.78
C PHE A 108 10.74 -10.14 -28.64
N ARG A 109 11.43 -9.09 -28.18
CA ARG A 109 10.91 -7.72 -28.06
C ARG A 109 10.38 -7.21 -29.41
N SER A 110 11.16 -7.42 -30.47
CA SER A 110 10.79 -7.03 -31.83
C SER A 110 9.54 -7.75 -32.31
N HIS A 111 9.45 -9.07 -32.09
CA HIS A 111 8.29 -9.85 -32.48
C HIS A 111 7.03 -9.43 -31.69
N LEU A 112 7.17 -9.17 -30.40
CA LEU A 112 6.08 -8.73 -29.54
C LEU A 112 5.56 -7.35 -29.99
N GLY A 113 6.48 -6.41 -30.24
CA GLY A 113 6.14 -5.08 -30.75
C GLY A 113 5.42 -5.12 -32.11
N GLN A 114 5.91 -5.95 -33.04
CA GLN A 114 5.27 -6.15 -34.35
C GLN A 114 3.88 -6.78 -34.21
N ALA A 115 3.71 -7.76 -33.34
CA ALA A 115 2.40 -8.36 -33.07
C ALA A 115 1.41 -7.32 -32.55
N ALA A 116 1.84 -6.45 -31.63
CA ALA A 116 1.02 -5.37 -31.09
C ALA A 116 0.60 -4.35 -32.17
N VAL A 117 1.55 -3.90 -33.00
CA VAL A 117 1.29 -2.99 -34.12
C VAL A 117 0.32 -3.62 -35.13
N SER A 118 0.51 -4.93 -35.44
CA SER A 118 -0.37 -5.66 -36.35
C SER A 118 -1.80 -5.76 -35.81
N ALA A 119 -1.96 -6.03 -34.52
CA ALA A 119 -3.27 -6.07 -33.87
C ALA A 119 -3.98 -4.72 -33.95
N ALA A 120 -3.27 -3.62 -33.67
CA ALA A 120 -3.82 -2.27 -33.75
C ALA A 120 -4.21 -1.88 -35.19
N LYS A 121 -3.37 -2.19 -36.18
CA LYS A 121 -3.65 -1.94 -37.59
C LYS A 121 -4.85 -2.72 -38.10
N ALA A 122 -5.01 -3.97 -37.64
CA ALA A 122 -6.14 -4.83 -38.07
C ALA A 122 -7.51 -4.25 -37.70
N VAL A 123 -7.57 -3.44 -36.64
CA VAL A 123 -8.82 -2.76 -36.20
C VAL A 123 -8.84 -1.26 -36.54
N GLY A 124 -7.87 -0.75 -37.30
CA GLY A 124 -7.76 0.66 -37.65
C GLY A 124 -7.65 1.60 -36.44
N TYR A 125 -6.93 1.12 -35.39
CA TYR A 125 -6.84 1.87 -34.15
C TYR A 125 -5.95 3.10 -34.27
N HIS A 126 -6.38 4.21 -33.67
CA HIS A 126 -5.60 5.43 -33.51
C HIS A 126 -5.68 5.93 -32.07
N ASN A 127 -4.72 6.74 -31.64
CA ASN A 127 -4.50 7.21 -30.27
C ASN A 127 -3.63 6.24 -29.43
N ALA A 128 -3.45 6.57 -28.14
CA ALA A 128 -2.75 5.73 -27.18
C ALA A 128 -3.53 4.45 -26.86
N GLY A 129 -2.90 3.32 -26.95
CA GLY A 129 -3.47 2.04 -26.58
C GLY A 129 -2.41 1.07 -26.11
N THR A 130 -2.82 0.00 -25.48
CA THR A 130 -1.91 -1.04 -24.99
C THR A 130 -2.43 -2.40 -25.41
N VAL A 131 -1.54 -3.22 -25.95
CA VAL A 131 -1.81 -4.62 -26.28
C VAL A 131 -1.16 -5.49 -25.20
N GLU A 132 -1.98 -6.25 -24.50
CA GLU A 132 -1.54 -7.11 -23.39
C GLU A 132 -1.32 -8.54 -23.86
N PHE A 133 -0.22 -9.13 -23.39
CA PHE A 133 0.19 -10.48 -23.68
C PHE A 133 0.48 -11.26 -22.41
N ILE A 134 0.13 -12.54 -22.43
CA ILE A 134 0.59 -13.51 -21.46
C ILE A 134 1.77 -14.29 -22.04
N VAL A 135 2.90 -14.25 -21.36
CA VAL A 135 4.13 -14.95 -21.76
C VAL A 135 4.34 -16.15 -20.88
N ASP A 136 4.43 -17.32 -21.47
CA ASP A 136 4.76 -18.56 -20.77
C ASP A 136 6.27 -18.63 -20.55
N THR A 137 6.72 -18.53 -19.32
CA THR A 137 8.17 -18.56 -18.98
C THR A 137 8.81 -19.92 -19.24
N VAL A 138 8.03 -20.99 -19.37
CA VAL A 138 8.53 -22.36 -19.61
C VAL A 138 8.79 -22.58 -21.09
N SER A 139 7.84 -22.20 -21.95
CA SER A 139 7.97 -22.39 -23.41
C SER A 139 8.56 -21.19 -24.15
N GLY A 140 8.62 -20.03 -23.49
CA GLY A 140 9.04 -18.78 -24.12
C GLY A 140 8.04 -18.23 -25.16
N GLN A 141 6.82 -18.79 -25.23
CA GLN A 141 5.78 -18.34 -26.17
C GLN A 141 4.93 -17.24 -25.53
N PHE A 142 4.43 -16.33 -26.36
CA PHE A 142 3.49 -15.32 -25.93
C PHE A 142 2.13 -15.49 -26.63
N TYR A 143 1.09 -15.07 -25.94
CA TYR A 143 -0.30 -15.13 -26.42
C TYR A 143 -0.99 -13.82 -26.17
N PHE A 144 -1.78 -13.36 -27.13
CA PHE A 144 -2.62 -12.18 -27.01
C PHE A 144 -3.66 -12.36 -25.89
N MET A 145 -3.82 -11.37 -25.03
CA MET A 145 -4.86 -11.34 -24.01
C MET A 145 -5.97 -10.40 -24.37
N GLU A 146 -5.65 -9.11 -24.44
CA GLU A 146 -6.61 -8.06 -24.74
C GLU A 146 -5.91 -6.79 -25.28
N MET A 147 -6.70 -5.87 -25.78
CA MET A 147 -6.24 -4.54 -26.16
C MET A 147 -7.01 -3.49 -25.37
N ASN A 148 -6.29 -2.68 -24.61
CA ASN A 148 -6.85 -1.54 -23.90
C ASN A 148 -6.82 -0.30 -24.80
N THR A 149 -8.01 0.19 -25.17
CA THR A 149 -8.19 1.32 -26.08
C THR A 149 -8.20 2.66 -25.34
N ARG A 150 -7.23 2.85 -24.46
CA ARG A 150 -7.06 4.06 -23.64
C ARG A 150 -5.59 4.17 -23.18
N LEU A 151 -5.22 5.36 -22.75
CA LEU A 151 -3.98 5.51 -21.99
C LEU A 151 -4.10 4.75 -20.66
N GLN A 152 -3.06 4.02 -20.27
CA GLN A 152 -3.05 3.26 -19.03
C GLN A 152 -2.37 4.02 -17.89
N VAL A 153 -2.61 3.57 -16.66
CA VAL A 153 -2.06 4.18 -15.44
C VAL A 153 -0.53 4.17 -15.46
N GLU A 154 0.05 3.08 -15.94
CA GLU A 154 1.49 2.78 -16.01
C GLU A 154 2.24 3.36 -17.23
N HIS A 155 1.60 4.27 -17.99
CA HIS A 155 2.26 4.95 -19.12
C HIS A 155 3.56 5.71 -18.72
N PRO A 156 3.72 6.22 -17.49
CA PRO A 156 4.91 6.98 -17.13
C PRO A 156 6.23 6.21 -17.26
N VAL A 157 6.24 4.88 -17.01
CA VAL A 157 7.48 4.10 -17.19
C VAL A 157 7.90 4.05 -18.65
N THR A 158 6.93 4.02 -19.58
CA THR A 158 7.21 4.12 -21.02
C THR A 158 7.72 5.50 -21.37
N GLU A 159 7.07 6.57 -20.92
CA GLU A 159 7.52 7.94 -21.16
C GLU A 159 8.96 8.17 -20.69
N MET A 160 9.33 7.63 -19.53
CA MET A 160 10.69 7.75 -18.98
C MET A 160 11.76 7.07 -19.84
N ILE A 161 11.44 5.94 -20.49
CA ILE A 161 12.41 5.22 -21.33
C ILE A 161 12.42 5.68 -22.80
N VAL A 162 11.37 6.36 -23.25
CA VAL A 162 11.32 6.86 -24.64
C VAL A 162 11.48 8.38 -24.74
N GLY A 163 11.43 9.11 -23.62
CA GLY A 163 11.58 10.56 -23.61
C GLY A 163 10.46 11.31 -24.36
N GLN A 164 9.24 10.75 -24.37
CA GLN A 164 8.08 11.31 -25.07
C GLN A 164 6.93 11.49 -24.08
N ASP A 165 6.12 12.53 -24.25
CA ASP A 165 4.88 12.77 -23.52
C ASP A 165 3.69 12.20 -24.32
N LEU A 166 3.08 11.15 -23.81
CA LEU A 166 1.98 10.46 -24.51
C LEU A 166 0.67 11.26 -24.45
N VAL A 167 0.49 12.13 -23.46
CA VAL A 167 -0.67 13.00 -23.36
C VAL A 167 -0.57 14.12 -24.40
N GLU A 168 0.61 14.70 -24.60
CA GLU A 168 0.88 15.64 -25.69
C GLU A 168 0.60 15.01 -27.05
N TRP A 169 1.04 13.77 -27.27
CA TRP A 169 0.75 13.03 -28.50
C TRP A 169 -0.76 12.78 -28.69
N GLN A 170 -1.50 12.52 -27.61
CA GLN A 170 -2.95 12.36 -27.68
C GLN A 170 -3.63 13.63 -28.19
N ILE A 171 -3.19 14.79 -27.71
CA ILE A 171 -3.72 16.09 -28.13
C ILE A 171 -3.37 16.36 -29.60
N SER A 172 -2.12 16.15 -30.02
CA SER A 172 -1.65 16.35 -31.38
C SER A 172 -2.42 15.47 -32.39
N VAL A 173 -2.56 14.18 -32.07
CA VAL A 173 -3.33 13.25 -32.94
C VAL A 173 -4.82 13.61 -32.96
N ALA A 174 -5.40 14.09 -31.87
CA ALA A 174 -6.78 14.58 -31.85
C ALA A 174 -6.96 15.77 -32.78
N ASN A 175 -5.98 16.67 -32.85
CA ASN A 175 -5.91 17.80 -33.78
C ASN A 175 -5.74 17.38 -35.26
N GLY A 176 -5.43 16.10 -35.52
CA GLY A 176 -5.22 15.57 -36.85
C GLY A 176 -3.77 15.57 -37.32
N GLU A 177 -2.83 15.82 -36.44
CA GLU A 177 -1.40 15.80 -36.75
C GLU A 177 -0.91 14.35 -36.88
N PRO A 178 0.11 14.09 -37.74
CA PRO A 178 0.77 12.79 -37.78
C PRO A 178 1.61 12.56 -36.56
N LEU A 179 2.01 11.31 -36.31
CA LEU A 179 2.96 10.97 -35.26
C LEU A 179 4.29 11.72 -35.46
N PRO A 180 4.88 12.29 -34.38
CA PRO A 180 6.06 13.14 -34.48
C PRO A 180 7.35 12.38 -34.85
N ILE A 181 7.38 11.05 -34.66
CA ILE A 181 8.53 10.19 -34.93
C ILE A 181 8.11 8.90 -35.63
N ASN A 182 9.07 8.27 -36.31
CA ASN A 182 8.91 6.94 -36.89
C ASN A 182 9.40 5.85 -35.95
N GLN A 183 9.02 4.58 -36.19
CA GLN A 183 9.43 3.45 -35.35
C GLN A 183 10.96 3.35 -35.14
N SER A 184 11.74 3.63 -36.16
CA SER A 184 13.22 3.58 -36.09
C SER A 184 13.85 4.71 -35.26
N GLN A 185 13.08 5.74 -34.94
CA GLN A 185 13.51 6.90 -34.16
C GLN A 185 13.10 6.80 -32.68
N VAL A 186 12.29 5.80 -32.31
CA VAL A 186 11.90 5.60 -30.92
C VAL A 186 13.14 5.19 -30.11
N PRO A 187 13.62 6.03 -29.18
CA PRO A 187 14.77 5.70 -28.37
C PRO A 187 14.41 4.66 -27.29
N LEU A 188 15.43 3.99 -26.76
CA LEU A 188 15.32 3.17 -25.56
C LEU A 188 16.39 3.64 -24.57
N LEU A 189 15.97 4.37 -23.55
CA LEU A 189 16.84 5.06 -22.60
C LEU A 189 16.75 4.42 -21.22
N GLY A 190 17.75 3.60 -20.88
CA GLY A 190 17.86 3.04 -19.53
C GLY A 190 16.72 2.12 -19.13
N HIS A 191 16.24 2.28 -17.91
CA HIS A 191 15.19 1.47 -17.31
C HIS A 191 14.36 2.30 -16.33
N ALA A 192 13.06 2.04 -16.23
CA ALA A 192 12.16 2.73 -15.31
C ALA A 192 11.29 1.74 -14.52
N PHE A 193 10.94 2.14 -13.29
CA PHE A 193 9.96 1.46 -12.44
C PHE A 193 8.85 2.43 -12.07
N GLU A 194 7.63 1.92 -11.97
CA GLU A 194 6.50 2.56 -11.31
C GLU A 194 6.08 1.71 -10.12
N ALA A 195 5.95 2.31 -8.94
CA ALA A 195 5.38 1.68 -7.76
C ALA A 195 4.09 2.38 -7.39
N ARG A 196 3.00 1.62 -7.26
CA ARG A 196 1.70 2.14 -6.86
C ARG A 196 1.58 2.14 -5.35
N ILE A 197 1.42 3.32 -4.77
CA ILE A 197 1.25 3.50 -3.33
C ILE A 197 -0.23 3.50 -3.02
N TYR A 198 -0.66 2.50 -2.25
CA TYR A 198 -2.05 2.29 -1.86
C TYR A 198 -2.26 2.53 -0.35
N ALA A 199 -3.42 3.10 -0.01
CA ALA A 199 -3.94 3.10 1.36
C ALA A 199 -4.56 1.73 1.66
N GLU A 200 -3.75 0.81 2.19
CA GLU A 200 -4.19 -0.56 2.47
C GLU A 200 -3.42 -1.22 3.62
N ASN A 201 -4.12 -2.06 4.37
CA ASN A 201 -3.55 -2.82 5.48
C ASN A 201 -2.99 -4.16 4.95
N VAL A 202 -1.69 -4.20 4.73
CA VAL A 202 -0.97 -5.37 4.20
C VAL A 202 -1.06 -6.59 5.13
N PRO A 203 -0.79 -6.50 6.45
CA PRO A 203 -0.96 -7.60 7.40
C PRO A 203 -2.35 -8.22 7.41
N LYS A 204 -3.39 -7.42 7.23
CA LYS A 204 -4.79 -7.89 7.14
C LYS A 204 -5.17 -8.38 5.74
N GLY A 205 -4.19 -8.77 4.91
CA GLY A 205 -4.43 -9.31 3.56
C GLY A 205 -4.75 -8.22 2.54
N PHE A 206 -4.12 -7.05 2.66
CA PHE A 206 -4.27 -5.89 1.78
C PHE A 206 -5.70 -5.33 1.76
N LEU A 207 -6.31 -5.24 2.92
CA LEU A 207 -7.61 -4.59 3.02
C LEU A 207 -7.45 -3.09 2.74
N PRO A 208 -8.31 -2.51 1.88
CA PRO A 208 -8.32 -1.07 1.66
C PRO A 208 -8.57 -0.33 2.97
N ALA A 209 -7.87 0.78 3.16
CA ALA A 209 -8.00 1.63 4.33
C ALA A 209 -8.56 3.00 3.96
N THR A 210 -9.40 3.53 4.83
CA THR A 210 -9.97 4.87 4.72
C THR A 210 -9.50 5.73 5.88
N GLY A 211 -9.41 7.02 5.69
CA GLY A 211 -9.01 7.95 6.74
C GLY A 211 -8.41 9.23 6.20
N VAL A 212 -8.01 10.11 7.11
CA VAL A 212 -7.36 11.37 6.79
C VAL A 212 -5.85 11.17 6.65
N LEU A 213 -5.25 11.76 5.63
CA LEU A 213 -3.81 11.84 5.45
C LEU A 213 -3.25 12.93 6.37
N HIS A 214 -3.02 12.60 7.64
CA HIS A 214 -2.53 13.56 8.63
C HIS A 214 -1.11 14.03 8.32
N HIS A 215 -0.33 13.21 7.65
CA HIS A 215 0.97 13.55 7.09
C HIS A 215 1.11 12.92 5.72
N TYR A 216 1.51 13.72 4.74
CA TYR A 216 1.77 13.29 3.38
C TYR A 216 2.96 14.08 2.82
N ARG A 217 4.10 13.43 2.71
CA ARG A 217 5.32 14.01 2.18
C ARG A 217 5.94 13.07 1.14
N PRO A 218 5.61 13.27 -0.14
CA PRO A 218 6.25 12.55 -1.22
C PRO A 218 7.72 12.97 -1.36
N VAL A 219 8.50 12.15 -2.09
CA VAL A 219 9.88 12.49 -2.42
C VAL A 219 9.95 13.67 -3.40
N PRO A 220 11.03 14.49 -3.36
CA PRO A 220 11.22 15.56 -4.31
C PRO A 220 11.28 15.02 -5.75
N VAL A 221 10.56 15.68 -6.65
CA VAL A 221 10.60 15.38 -8.08
C VAL A 221 11.92 15.82 -8.72
N SER A 222 12.36 15.06 -9.73
CA SER A 222 13.57 15.37 -10.50
C SER A 222 13.40 14.82 -11.93
N PRO A 223 14.33 15.06 -12.87
CA PRO A 223 14.24 14.47 -14.21
C PRO A 223 14.16 12.95 -14.22
N THR A 224 14.56 12.28 -13.14
CA THR A 224 14.57 10.81 -13.00
C THR A 224 13.65 10.29 -11.89
N VAL A 225 12.86 11.17 -11.28
CA VAL A 225 11.87 10.83 -10.23
C VAL A 225 10.59 11.63 -10.48
N ARG A 226 9.48 10.93 -10.70
CA ARG A 226 8.14 11.53 -10.81
C ARG A 226 7.28 11.01 -9.66
N VAL A 227 6.44 11.87 -9.14
CA VAL A 227 5.35 11.48 -8.22
C VAL A 227 4.06 12.02 -8.82
N GLU A 228 3.16 11.12 -9.17
CA GLU A 228 1.83 11.46 -9.65
C GLU A 228 0.83 11.14 -8.54
N THR A 229 0.16 12.16 -8.06
CA THR A 229 -0.77 12.07 -6.94
C THR A 229 -1.98 12.97 -7.19
N GLY A 230 -3.13 12.55 -6.70
CA GLY A 230 -4.37 13.34 -6.70
C GLY A 230 -4.80 13.74 -5.29
N VAL A 231 -3.89 13.58 -4.29
CA VAL A 231 -4.19 13.89 -2.88
C VAL A 231 -3.09 14.77 -2.28
N GLU A 232 -3.46 15.52 -1.25
CA GLU A 232 -2.58 16.37 -0.46
C GLU A 232 -2.71 16.02 1.03
N GLN A 233 -1.81 16.57 1.84
CA GLN A 233 -1.91 16.45 3.29
C GLN A 233 -3.22 17.08 3.79
N GLY A 234 -3.95 16.35 4.62
CA GLY A 234 -5.26 16.74 5.12
C GLY A 234 -6.43 16.15 4.33
N ASP A 235 -6.22 15.63 3.14
CA ASP A 235 -7.26 14.98 2.35
C ASP A 235 -7.70 13.66 2.98
N THR A 236 -8.93 13.25 2.63
CA THR A 236 -9.53 12.00 3.11
C THR A 236 -9.55 10.95 2.02
N VAL A 237 -8.92 9.81 2.27
CA VAL A 237 -9.08 8.62 1.45
C VAL A 237 -10.45 8.01 1.74
N SER A 238 -11.34 8.03 0.74
CA SER A 238 -12.73 7.57 0.90
C SER A 238 -12.95 6.18 0.29
N MET A 239 -14.01 5.48 0.75
CA MET A 239 -14.38 4.16 0.23
C MET A 239 -14.93 4.19 -1.22
N HIS A 240 -15.26 5.36 -1.75
CA HIS A 240 -15.93 5.50 -3.06
C HIS A 240 -14.96 5.51 -4.25
N TYR A 241 -13.67 5.70 -3.98
CA TYR A 241 -12.61 5.77 -5.00
C TYR A 241 -11.60 4.65 -4.83
N ASP A 242 -10.67 4.56 -5.78
CA ASP A 242 -9.54 3.64 -5.71
C ASP A 242 -8.63 4.04 -4.52
N PRO A 243 -8.13 3.08 -3.71
CA PRO A 243 -7.26 3.40 -2.59
C PRO A 243 -5.85 3.85 -3.00
N MET A 244 -5.54 3.96 -4.28
CA MET A 244 -4.26 4.45 -4.78
C MET A 244 -4.09 5.94 -4.49
N ILE A 245 -3.12 6.27 -3.63
CA ILE A 245 -2.84 7.65 -3.22
C ILE A 245 -1.74 8.30 -4.06
N ALA A 246 -0.82 7.50 -4.60
CA ALA A 246 0.24 8.00 -5.46
C ALA A 246 0.83 6.92 -6.36
N LYS A 247 1.49 7.37 -7.45
CA LYS A 247 2.42 6.59 -8.26
C LYS A 247 3.81 7.19 -8.10
N LEU A 248 4.76 6.39 -7.67
CA LEU A 248 6.17 6.74 -7.64
C LEU A 248 6.85 6.14 -8.87
N VAL A 249 7.36 6.99 -9.74
CA VAL A 249 8.04 6.58 -10.97
C VAL A 249 9.49 7.01 -10.92
N VAL A 250 10.40 6.08 -11.17
CA VAL A 250 11.84 6.34 -11.16
C VAL A 250 12.51 5.78 -12.40
N SER A 251 13.60 6.42 -12.85
CA SER A 251 14.40 5.91 -13.96
C SER A 251 15.90 5.94 -13.64
N GLY A 252 16.64 5.10 -14.31
CA GLY A 252 18.10 4.99 -14.20
C GLY A 252 18.72 4.53 -15.51
N GLU A 253 20.05 4.62 -15.61
CA GLU A 253 20.81 4.21 -16.81
C GLU A 253 20.63 2.71 -17.13
N ASN A 254 20.31 1.92 -16.14
CA ASN A 254 20.02 0.50 -16.24
C ASN A 254 19.07 0.07 -15.11
N ARG A 255 18.62 -1.18 -15.15
CA ARG A 255 17.68 -1.73 -14.18
C ARG A 255 18.18 -1.65 -12.74
N ALA A 256 19.46 -1.96 -12.50
CA ALA A 256 20.03 -1.92 -11.15
C ALA A 256 20.05 -0.50 -10.58
N ALA A 257 20.45 0.50 -11.38
CA ALA A 257 20.45 1.91 -10.97
C ALA A 257 19.03 2.43 -10.71
N ALA A 258 18.06 2.05 -11.55
CA ALA A 258 16.65 2.40 -11.33
C ALA A 258 16.09 1.74 -10.06
N LEU A 259 16.44 0.47 -9.78
CA LEU A 259 15.99 -0.25 -8.59
C LEU A 259 16.56 0.35 -7.30
N VAL A 260 17.85 0.71 -7.27
CA VAL A 260 18.46 1.40 -6.12
C VAL A 260 17.73 2.71 -5.85
N LYS A 261 17.40 3.47 -6.90
CA LYS A 261 16.65 4.71 -6.78
C LYS A 261 15.23 4.48 -6.28
N LEU A 262 14.56 3.42 -6.74
CA LEU A 262 13.23 3.05 -6.25
C LEU A 262 13.25 2.79 -4.74
N LYS A 263 14.22 1.99 -4.26
CA LYS A 263 14.41 1.68 -2.84
C LYS A 263 14.65 2.96 -2.03
N ASP A 264 15.55 3.83 -2.48
CA ASP A 264 15.83 5.10 -1.82
C ASP A 264 14.60 6.02 -1.77
N CYS A 265 13.85 6.14 -2.86
CA CYS A 265 12.63 6.95 -2.89
C CYS A 265 11.54 6.37 -1.98
N LEU A 266 11.30 5.04 -2.00
CA LEU A 266 10.33 4.40 -1.11
C LEU A 266 10.67 4.60 0.36
N SER A 267 11.96 4.59 0.73
CA SER A 267 12.40 4.80 2.11
C SER A 267 12.16 6.22 2.62
N LYS A 268 12.08 7.19 1.72
CA LYS A 268 11.88 8.62 2.02
C LYS A 268 10.43 9.08 1.85
N PHE A 269 9.55 8.21 1.33
CA PHE A 269 8.15 8.53 1.12
C PHE A 269 7.37 8.41 2.44
N GLN A 270 6.85 9.51 2.95
CA GLN A 270 6.24 9.58 4.28
C GLN A 270 4.73 9.74 4.20
N VAL A 271 4.00 8.83 4.84
CA VAL A 271 2.54 8.89 4.97
C VAL A 271 2.15 8.49 6.39
N ALA A 272 1.25 9.26 7.00
CA ALA A 272 0.63 8.89 8.27
C ALA A 272 -0.86 9.26 8.31
N GLY A 273 -1.64 8.48 9.06
CA GLY A 273 -3.08 8.60 9.19
C GLY A 273 -3.84 7.42 8.61
N VAL A 274 -3.30 6.79 7.58
CA VAL A 274 -3.80 5.54 6.99
C VAL A 274 -2.65 4.54 6.83
N PRO A 275 -2.88 3.24 7.00
CA PRO A 275 -1.88 2.23 6.66
C PRO A 275 -1.64 2.21 5.16
N THR A 276 -0.40 1.95 4.75
CA THR A 276 0.01 1.92 3.34
C THR A 276 0.82 0.66 3.02
N ASN A 277 0.96 0.39 1.72
CA ASN A 277 1.78 -0.72 1.22
C ASN A 277 3.28 -0.37 1.06
N ILE A 278 3.75 0.81 1.48
CA ILE A 278 5.13 1.29 1.25
C ILE A 278 6.17 0.29 1.76
N ILE A 279 6.03 -0.20 2.99
CA ILE A 279 6.98 -1.16 3.56
C ILE A 279 6.97 -2.49 2.81
N PHE A 280 5.80 -2.91 2.32
CA PHE A 280 5.69 -4.10 1.48
C PHE A 280 6.43 -3.91 0.13
N LEU A 281 6.29 -2.73 -0.49
CA LEU A 281 7.01 -2.36 -1.71
C LEU A 281 8.53 -2.37 -1.50
N GLN A 282 9.02 -1.89 -0.35
CA GLN A 282 10.45 -1.96 0.01
C GLN A 282 10.94 -3.40 0.11
N LYS A 283 10.22 -4.26 0.85
CA LYS A 283 10.55 -5.69 0.96
C LYS A 283 10.55 -6.40 -0.39
N LEU A 284 9.59 -6.06 -1.25
CA LEU A 284 9.49 -6.62 -2.58
C LEU A 284 10.68 -6.17 -3.45
N ALA A 285 11.03 -4.88 -3.40
CA ALA A 285 12.18 -4.34 -4.13
C ALA A 285 13.52 -4.92 -3.64
N ASP A 286 13.62 -5.30 -2.36
CA ASP A 286 14.81 -5.93 -1.76
C ASP A 286 14.90 -7.44 -2.00
N HIS A 287 13.83 -8.05 -2.53
CA HIS A 287 13.80 -9.49 -2.73
C HIS A 287 14.72 -9.92 -3.89
N ARG A 288 15.58 -10.92 -3.67
CA ARG A 288 16.60 -11.38 -4.63
C ARG A 288 16.03 -11.78 -5.99
N ALA A 289 14.85 -12.45 -6.02
CA ALA A 289 14.21 -12.83 -7.26
C ALA A 289 13.73 -11.60 -8.05
N PHE A 290 13.25 -10.55 -7.36
CA PHE A 290 12.89 -9.29 -7.98
C PHE A 290 14.14 -8.55 -8.50
N GLU A 291 15.21 -8.49 -7.73
CA GLU A 291 16.49 -7.89 -8.15
C GLU A 291 17.06 -8.56 -9.41
N SER A 292 16.94 -9.88 -9.53
CA SER A 292 17.38 -10.62 -10.72
C SER A 292 16.43 -10.54 -11.91
N GLY A 293 15.26 -9.90 -11.77
CA GLY A 293 14.24 -9.81 -12.82
C GLY A 293 13.47 -11.11 -13.05
N ASN A 294 13.49 -12.05 -12.10
CA ASN A 294 12.72 -13.28 -12.15
C ASN A 294 11.30 -13.02 -11.63
N VAL A 295 10.51 -12.34 -12.43
CA VAL A 295 9.15 -11.92 -12.09
C VAL A 295 8.11 -12.75 -12.86
N GLU A 296 6.98 -13.02 -12.21
CA GLU A 296 5.83 -13.71 -12.78
C GLU A 296 4.56 -13.38 -11.97
N THR A 297 3.38 -13.74 -12.46
CA THR A 297 2.12 -13.26 -11.87
C THR A 297 1.80 -13.82 -10.48
N HIS A 298 2.38 -14.95 -10.10
CA HIS A 298 2.25 -15.55 -8.77
C HIS A 298 3.43 -15.21 -7.85
N PHE A 299 4.25 -14.21 -8.20
CA PHE A 299 5.44 -13.83 -7.44
C PHE A 299 5.19 -13.68 -5.94
N ILE A 300 4.15 -12.94 -5.57
CA ILE A 300 3.81 -12.70 -4.16
C ILE A 300 3.36 -13.99 -3.45
N GLU A 301 2.67 -14.88 -4.15
CA GLU A 301 2.24 -16.18 -3.61
C GLU A 301 3.42 -17.14 -3.43
N HIS A 302 4.33 -17.19 -4.41
CA HIS A 302 5.53 -18.05 -4.36
C HIS A 302 6.49 -17.65 -3.26
N TYR A 303 6.68 -16.35 -3.04
CA TYR A 303 7.60 -15.79 -2.04
C TYR A 303 6.88 -15.25 -0.81
N LYS A 304 5.69 -15.82 -0.52
CA LYS A 304 4.87 -15.35 0.59
C LYS A 304 5.61 -15.38 1.92
N ASP A 305 6.31 -16.47 2.19
CA ASP A 305 7.03 -16.65 3.45
C ASP A 305 8.18 -15.64 3.61
N ASP A 306 8.89 -15.32 2.53
CA ASP A 306 9.96 -14.32 2.53
C ASP A 306 9.44 -12.89 2.66
N LEU A 307 8.26 -12.60 2.09
CA LEU A 307 7.68 -11.27 2.07
C LEU A 307 6.90 -10.93 3.35
N PHE A 308 6.27 -11.92 4.00
CA PHE A 308 5.37 -11.69 5.14
C PHE A 308 5.86 -12.29 6.46
N THR A 309 6.65 -13.37 6.42
CA THR A 309 7.22 -13.97 7.62
C THR A 309 8.71 -13.66 7.71
N ASP A 310 9.19 -13.51 8.93
CA ASP A 310 10.62 -13.37 9.18
C ASP A 310 11.18 -14.74 9.60
N PRO A 311 11.99 -15.41 8.75
CA PRO A 311 12.47 -16.75 9.02
C PRO A 311 13.44 -16.86 10.23
N ASN A 312 13.94 -15.73 10.77
CA ASN A 312 14.90 -15.68 11.89
C ASN A 312 14.31 -15.06 13.16
N ASN A 313 13.18 -15.56 13.59
CA ASN A 313 12.24 -14.91 14.50
C ASN A 313 12.77 -14.45 15.87
N LEU A 314 13.78 -15.07 16.47
CA LEU A 314 14.19 -14.73 17.85
C LEU A 314 15.31 -13.67 17.93
N THR A 315 16.31 -13.76 17.07
CA THR A 315 17.45 -12.81 17.09
C THR A 315 17.02 -11.46 16.51
N ARG A 316 16.24 -11.51 15.43
CA ARG A 316 15.69 -10.32 14.77
C ARG A 316 14.56 -9.65 15.55
N ALA A 317 13.75 -10.42 16.30
CA ALA A 317 12.74 -9.84 17.19
C ALA A 317 13.38 -9.00 18.30
N LYS A 318 14.54 -9.42 18.83
CA LYS A 318 15.30 -8.64 19.80
C LYS A 318 15.90 -7.39 19.16
N GLU A 319 16.51 -7.53 17.98
CA GLU A 319 17.06 -6.40 17.22
C GLU A 319 15.97 -5.39 16.86
N THR A 320 14.80 -5.86 16.43
CA THR A 320 13.64 -5.01 16.13
C THR A 320 13.15 -4.28 17.38
N TYR A 321 13.13 -4.95 18.54
CA TYR A 321 12.76 -4.33 19.81
C TYR A 321 13.78 -3.28 20.25
N ASP A 322 15.07 -3.57 20.16
CA ASP A 322 16.13 -2.63 20.52
C ASP A 322 16.13 -1.41 19.61
N ASN A 323 15.88 -1.59 18.31
CA ASN A 323 15.71 -0.50 17.34
C ASN A 323 14.45 0.33 17.61
N ALA A 324 13.32 -0.30 17.97
CA ALA A 324 12.11 0.41 18.35
C ALA A 324 12.30 1.21 19.64
N ARG A 325 12.99 0.66 20.64
CA ARG A 325 13.34 1.35 21.87
C ARG A 325 14.24 2.56 21.61
N PHE A 326 15.28 2.39 20.79
CA PHE A 326 16.13 3.49 20.37
C PHE A 326 15.32 4.58 19.67
N SER A 327 14.45 4.20 18.74
CA SER A 327 13.57 5.14 18.03
C SER A 327 12.60 5.85 18.97
N ALA A 328 12.06 5.16 19.98
CA ALA A 328 11.23 5.77 21.02
C ALA A 328 12.01 6.80 21.84
N THR A 329 13.31 6.55 22.12
CA THR A 329 14.20 7.53 22.78
C THR A 329 14.37 8.78 21.90
N LEU A 330 14.55 8.63 20.59
CA LEU A 330 14.61 9.77 19.67
C LEU A 330 13.30 10.56 19.66
N VAL A 331 12.15 9.86 19.66
CA VAL A 331 10.81 10.50 19.75
C VAL A 331 10.71 11.32 21.03
N ALA A 332 11.13 10.79 22.17
CA ALA A 332 11.08 11.50 23.45
C ALA A 332 11.89 12.80 23.41
N ALA A 333 13.14 12.77 22.90
CA ALA A 333 13.98 13.95 22.73
C ALA A 333 13.35 14.97 21.77
N CYS A 334 12.85 14.54 20.60
CA CYS A 334 12.25 15.41 19.62
C CYS A 334 10.96 16.09 20.13
N LEU A 335 10.14 15.37 20.90
CA LEU A 335 8.94 15.95 21.50
C LEU A 335 9.30 17.03 22.54
N CYS A 336 10.27 16.78 23.42
CA CYS A 336 10.75 17.78 24.37
C CYS A 336 11.29 19.03 23.68
N GLU A 337 12.09 18.83 22.62
CA GLU A 337 12.62 19.96 21.85
C GLU A 337 11.51 20.73 21.12
N LYS A 338 10.51 20.04 20.56
CA LYS A 338 9.37 20.68 19.89
C LYS A 338 8.57 21.54 20.87
N GLU A 339 8.29 21.05 22.07
CA GLU A 339 7.62 21.80 23.12
C GLU A 339 8.44 23.02 23.55
N HIS A 340 9.73 22.82 23.73
CA HIS A 340 10.63 23.93 24.08
C HIS A 340 10.68 25.01 22.99
N SER A 341 10.83 24.63 21.75
CA SER A 341 10.84 25.53 20.60
C SER A 341 9.51 26.27 20.43
N ALA A 342 8.37 25.61 20.68
CA ALA A 342 7.04 26.24 20.65
C ALA A 342 6.89 27.29 21.75
N ILE A 343 7.34 27.01 22.97
CA ILE A 343 7.34 27.99 24.06
C ILE A 343 8.22 29.19 23.70
N LYS A 344 9.41 28.94 23.16
CA LYS A 344 10.35 30.00 22.76
C LYS A 344 9.79 30.92 21.66
N SER A 345 9.06 30.35 20.69
CA SER A 345 8.47 31.12 19.59
C SER A 345 7.21 31.91 19.99
N SER A 346 6.51 31.48 21.04
CA SER A 346 5.28 32.13 21.52
C SER A 346 5.53 33.36 22.38
N LEU A 347 6.80 33.67 22.76
CA LEU A 347 7.13 34.81 23.61
C LEU A 347 7.38 36.06 22.77
N PRO A 348 6.55 37.11 22.89
CA PRO A 348 6.72 38.34 22.11
C PRO A 348 7.93 39.13 22.56
N GLY A 349 8.86 39.41 21.64
CA GLY A 349 9.69 40.63 21.59
C GLY A 349 10.62 40.94 22.76
N THR A 350 11.08 39.97 23.51
CA THR A 350 12.13 40.19 24.52
C THR A 350 13.50 40.13 23.85
N ASN A 351 14.04 41.26 23.41
CA ASN A 351 15.38 41.48 22.84
C ASN A 351 16.46 40.44 23.24
N GLY A 352 16.23 39.16 23.03
CA GLY A 352 17.16 38.06 23.30
C GLY A 352 17.29 37.63 24.78
N LEU A 353 16.65 38.31 25.72
CA LEU A 353 16.65 37.93 27.14
C LEU A 353 15.34 37.24 27.48
N LEU A 354 15.30 35.91 27.34
CA LEU A 354 14.22 35.11 27.88
C LEU A 354 14.19 35.22 29.42
N PRO A 355 13.02 35.47 30.03
CA PRO A 355 12.88 35.35 31.47
C PRO A 355 13.39 33.97 31.92
N ILE A 356 14.09 33.93 33.04
CA ILE A 356 14.72 32.70 33.56
C ILE A 356 13.75 31.53 33.69
N TRP A 357 12.46 31.81 33.83
CA TRP A 357 11.36 30.82 33.92
C TRP A 357 11.05 30.15 32.58
N TYR A 358 11.46 30.73 31.47
CA TYR A 358 11.28 30.21 30.12
C TYR A 358 12.61 29.83 29.46
N SER A 359 13.72 29.95 30.22
CA SER A 359 15.00 29.42 29.79
C SER A 359 14.96 27.90 29.86
N HIS A 360 15.63 27.27 28.95
CA HIS A 360 15.83 25.84 29.00
C HIS A 360 16.88 25.48 30.05
N PRO A 361 16.66 24.47 30.86
CA PRO A 361 15.48 23.64 31.15
C PRO A 361 14.48 24.36 32.07
N PRO A 362 13.26 23.79 32.30
CA PRO A 362 12.32 24.39 33.25
C PRO A 362 13.02 24.61 34.57
N PHE A 363 13.19 25.87 34.97
CA PHE A 363 13.98 26.24 36.14
C PHE A 363 13.38 25.61 37.41
N ARG A 364 14.18 24.79 38.12
CA ARG A 364 13.90 24.32 39.47
C ARG A 364 15.06 24.69 40.35
N ALA A 365 14.82 25.49 41.40
CA ALA A 365 15.84 25.80 42.39
C ALA A 365 16.24 24.51 43.10
N HIS A 366 17.50 24.10 43.03
CA HIS A 366 18.10 22.96 43.69
C HIS A 366 17.95 21.57 43.07
N TYR A 367 17.17 21.37 42.01
CA TYR A 367 17.01 20.07 41.33
C TYR A 367 17.10 20.19 39.82
N GLN A 368 17.61 19.17 39.15
CA GLN A 368 17.48 19.04 37.71
C GLN A 368 15.99 18.80 37.36
N ALA A 369 15.51 19.47 36.32
CA ALA A 369 14.16 19.22 35.84
C ALA A 369 14.11 17.84 35.16
N SER A 370 13.12 17.05 35.52
CA SER A 370 12.86 15.76 34.89
C SER A 370 11.37 15.59 34.60
N CYS A 371 11.06 14.83 33.59
CA CYS A 371 9.70 14.38 33.29
C CYS A 371 9.71 12.90 32.92
N THR A 372 8.56 12.27 33.05
CA THR A 372 8.35 10.89 32.59
C THR A 372 7.52 10.89 31.33
N MET A 373 7.83 9.98 30.40
CA MET A 373 7.09 9.81 29.16
C MET A 373 6.84 8.33 28.93
N GLU A 374 5.60 7.98 28.63
CA GLU A 374 5.22 6.62 28.24
C GLU A 374 4.81 6.61 26.78
N LEU A 375 5.39 5.67 26.01
CA LEU A 375 5.08 5.45 24.60
C LEU A 375 4.70 3.99 24.40
N GLU A 376 3.57 3.77 23.77
CA GLU A 376 3.11 2.46 23.35
C GLU A 376 3.58 2.22 21.91
N TRP A 377 4.22 1.07 21.67
CA TRP A 377 4.64 0.63 20.34
C TRP A 377 3.89 -0.63 19.94
N GLU A 378 3.29 -0.60 18.79
CA GLU A 378 2.63 -1.74 18.16
C GLU A 378 3.48 -2.20 16.97
N ASN A 379 3.91 -3.46 17.00
CA ASN A 379 4.58 -4.03 15.84
C ASN A 379 3.51 -4.40 14.80
N GLU A 380 3.40 -3.62 13.73
CA GLU A 380 2.41 -3.82 12.67
C GLU A 380 2.51 -5.18 11.98
N TYR A 381 3.65 -5.89 12.13
CA TYR A 381 3.92 -7.16 11.45
C TYR A 381 3.63 -8.40 12.27
N ASP A 382 3.61 -8.30 13.59
CA ASP A 382 3.59 -9.48 14.46
C ASP A 382 2.21 -9.72 15.10
N GLY A 383 1.30 -8.73 15.07
CA GLY A 383 0.00 -8.81 15.76
C GLY A 383 0.14 -9.14 17.25
N SER A 384 1.37 -9.09 17.76
CA SER A 384 1.69 -9.34 19.17
C SER A 384 1.20 -8.17 20.03
N SER A 385 1.04 -8.43 21.32
CA SER A 385 0.66 -7.42 22.31
C SER A 385 1.54 -6.17 22.20
N SER A 386 0.93 -4.99 22.19
CA SER A 386 1.63 -3.70 22.24
C SER A 386 2.62 -3.68 23.39
N LYS A 387 3.79 -3.08 23.16
CA LYS A 387 4.85 -2.91 24.16
C LYS A 387 4.90 -1.46 24.61
N PHE A 388 5.15 -1.25 25.90
CA PHE A 388 5.27 0.07 26.50
C PHE A 388 6.74 0.37 26.76
N PHE A 389 7.15 1.59 26.42
CA PHE A 389 8.45 2.15 26.78
C PHE A 389 8.22 3.32 27.73
N THR A 390 8.71 3.20 28.97
CA THR A 390 8.67 4.29 29.96
C THR A 390 10.05 4.90 30.07
N PHE A 391 10.12 6.21 29.89
CA PHE A 391 11.33 7.00 29.94
C PHE A 391 11.31 7.99 31.08
N SER A 392 12.44 8.12 31.80
CA SER A 392 12.77 9.27 32.64
C SER A 392 13.67 10.21 31.84
N ILE A 393 13.23 11.41 31.60
CA ILE A 393 13.94 12.42 30.79
C ILE A 393 14.42 13.51 31.72
N THR A 394 15.74 13.65 31.85
CA THR A 394 16.39 14.70 32.66
C THR A 394 16.97 15.77 31.73
N TYR A 395 16.56 17.01 31.95
CA TYR A 395 17.03 18.16 31.19
C TYR A 395 18.43 18.57 31.70
N GLN A 396 19.42 18.63 30.80
CA GLN A 396 20.78 19.02 31.15
C GLN A 396 21.02 20.53 30.85
N SER A 397 21.99 21.11 31.53
CA SER A 397 22.29 22.56 31.43
C SER A 397 22.86 22.99 30.08
N ASP A 398 23.41 22.06 29.32
CA ASP A 398 24.00 22.25 27.98
C ASP A 398 22.97 22.12 26.83
N GLY A 399 21.70 21.86 27.16
CA GLY A 399 20.63 21.68 26.20
C GLY A 399 20.47 20.25 25.71
N ASN A 400 21.19 19.31 26.33
CA ASN A 400 21.03 17.88 26.07
C ASN A 400 19.92 17.27 26.97
N TYR A 401 19.43 16.12 26.57
CA TYR A 401 18.48 15.30 27.34
C TYR A 401 19.17 14.01 27.76
N LEU A 402 19.20 13.72 29.05
CA LEU A 402 19.55 12.38 29.52
C LEU A 402 18.26 11.57 29.61
N ILE A 403 18.16 10.54 28.79
CA ILE A 403 16.96 9.68 28.69
C ILE A 403 17.30 8.29 29.21
N GLU A 404 16.63 7.91 30.29
CA GLU A 404 16.81 6.62 30.96
C GLU A 404 15.52 5.80 30.79
N THR A 405 15.67 4.51 30.54
CA THR A 405 14.56 3.55 30.51
C THR A 405 14.42 2.86 31.85
N GLU A 406 13.22 2.49 32.27
CA GLU A 406 12.97 1.76 33.51
C GLU A 406 13.56 0.32 33.51
N GLU A 407 14.09 -0.15 32.37
CA GLU A 407 14.73 -1.46 32.30
C GLU A 407 16.04 -1.50 33.10
N VAL A 408 16.13 -2.47 34.00
CA VAL A 408 17.27 -2.69 34.87
C VAL A 408 18.55 -2.92 34.05
N ASN A 409 19.57 -2.08 34.23
CA ASN A 409 20.90 -2.07 33.58
C ASN A 409 20.98 -1.46 32.15
N SER A 410 20.04 -0.64 31.69
CA SER A 410 20.24 0.16 30.50
C SER A 410 20.94 1.48 30.88
N PRO A 411 22.15 1.79 30.35
CA PRO A 411 22.76 3.09 30.59
C PRO A 411 21.87 4.17 29.97
N GLY A 412 21.71 5.30 30.68
CA GLY A 412 21.01 6.47 30.11
C GLY A 412 21.70 6.93 28.85
N LEU A 413 20.90 7.32 27.85
CA LEU A 413 21.36 7.85 26.57
C LEU A 413 21.34 9.38 26.62
N GLU A 414 22.48 10.00 26.33
CA GLU A 414 22.55 11.45 26.17
C GLU A 414 22.19 11.82 24.73
N VAL A 415 21.15 12.65 24.58
CA VAL A 415 20.58 13.00 23.29
C VAL A 415 20.42 14.50 23.18
N LYS A 416 20.92 15.07 22.09
CA LYS A 416 20.66 16.45 21.70
C LYS A 416 19.76 16.46 20.49
N ALA A 417 18.59 17.06 20.61
CA ALA A 417 17.68 17.27 19.49
C ALA A 417 17.65 18.76 19.13
N THR A 418 17.67 19.06 17.84
CA THR A 418 17.57 20.41 17.30
C THR A 418 16.51 20.44 16.22
N LEU A 419 15.47 21.24 16.38
CA LEU A 419 14.42 21.43 15.38
C LEU A 419 15.01 22.23 14.19
N LEU A 420 15.01 21.63 13.01
CA LEU A 420 15.49 22.28 11.77
C LEU A 420 14.36 23.03 11.07
N HIS A 421 13.27 22.32 10.83
CA HIS A 421 12.04 22.82 10.24
C HIS A 421 10.87 22.08 10.88
N ASP A 422 9.70 22.59 10.80
CA ASP A 422 8.41 22.16 11.35
C ASP A 422 8.32 20.73 11.93
N GLN A 423 8.84 19.74 11.21
CA GLN A 423 8.80 18.31 11.57
C GLN A 423 10.16 17.60 11.44
N ASP A 424 11.20 18.31 11.01
CA ASP A 424 12.53 17.75 10.79
C ASP A 424 13.48 18.17 11.91
N PHE A 425 14.16 17.18 12.46
CA PHE A 425 15.10 17.35 13.57
C PHE A 425 16.46 16.80 13.17
N ARG A 426 17.50 17.43 13.70
CA ARG A 426 18.82 16.84 13.80
C ARG A 426 19.01 16.33 15.21
N VAL A 427 19.34 15.05 15.33
CA VAL A 427 19.58 14.40 16.61
C VAL A 427 21.02 13.93 16.67
N GLU A 428 21.69 14.28 17.75
CA GLU A 428 23.05 13.89 18.06
C GLU A 428 23.05 13.01 19.32
N THR A 429 23.61 11.82 19.23
CA THR A 429 23.74 10.87 20.35
C THR A 429 24.93 9.95 20.11
N ASP A 430 25.70 9.63 21.15
CA ASP A 430 26.90 8.78 21.09
C ASP A 430 27.89 9.18 19.99
N GLY A 431 28.03 10.49 19.70
CA GLY A 431 28.91 11.00 18.64
C GLY A 431 28.40 10.79 17.22
N VAL A 432 27.18 10.28 17.05
CA VAL A 432 26.51 10.13 15.76
C VAL A 432 25.46 11.23 15.60
N SER A 433 25.46 11.90 14.44
CA SER A 433 24.44 12.86 14.06
C SER A 433 23.54 12.25 12.98
N MET A 434 22.23 12.37 13.17
CA MET A 434 21.23 11.87 12.23
C MET A 434 20.09 12.85 12.04
N ASP A 435 19.55 12.90 10.82
CA ASP A 435 18.35 13.68 10.53
C ASP A 435 17.12 12.75 10.64
N VAL A 436 16.09 13.21 11.35
CA VAL A 436 14.85 12.47 11.57
C VAL A 436 13.65 13.37 11.28
N SER A 437 12.56 12.78 10.82
CA SER A 437 11.29 13.46 10.64
C SER A 437 10.27 12.92 11.63
N LEU A 438 9.57 13.82 12.34
CA LEU A 438 8.57 13.46 13.34
C LEU A 438 7.24 14.14 13.03
N SER A 439 6.21 13.33 12.80
CA SER A 439 4.83 13.81 12.65
C SER A 439 3.98 13.30 13.81
N ALA A 440 3.15 14.16 14.37
CA ALA A 440 2.23 13.78 15.44
C ALA A 440 0.86 14.41 15.22
N TYR A 441 -0.18 13.60 15.43
CA TYR A 441 -1.58 14.03 15.39
C TYR A 441 -2.39 13.34 16.50
N SER A 442 -3.53 13.93 16.86
CA SER A 442 -4.41 13.37 17.89
C SER A 442 -5.68 12.80 17.26
N LYS A 443 -6.03 11.58 17.65
CA LYS A 443 -7.27 10.91 17.26
C LYS A 443 -7.78 10.09 18.44
N ASP A 444 -9.06 10.19 18.75
CA ASP A 444 -9.73 9.38 19.78
C ASP A 444 -9.03 9.43 21.16
N LYS A 445 -8.58 10.63 21.60
CA LYS A 445 -7.81 10.86 22.84
C LYS A 445 -6.44 10.17 22.88
N ILE A 446 -5.96 9.70 21.75
CA ILE A 446 -4.63 9.11 21.59
C ILE A 446 -3.81 10.03 20.67
N LYS A 447 -2.59 10.34 21.09
CA LYS A 447 -1.61 11.02 20.24
C LYS A 447 -0.83 9.96 19.47
N HIS A 448 -0.98 9.95 18.16
CA HIS A 448 -0.22 9.12 17.25
C HIS A 448 1.05 9.86 16.85
N ILE A 449 2.18 9.18 16.94
CA ILE A 449 3.50 9.75 16.71
C ILE A 449 4.23 8.87 15.72
N HIS A 450 4.62 9.42 14.60
CA HIS A 450 5.36 8.74 13.55
C HIS A 450 6.76 9.32 13.46
N LEU A 451 7.75 8.45 13.47
CA LEU A 451 9.15 8.79 13.30
C LEU A 451 9.71 8.11 12.06
N TRP A 452 10.36 8.88 11.20
CA TRP A 452 11.15 8.36 10.08
C TRP A 452 12.61 8.71 10.31
N HIS A 453 13.47 7.69 10.27
CA HIS A 453 14.91 7.87 10.25
C HIS A 453 15.58 6.80 9.39
N GLY A 454 16.49 7.21 8.51
CA GLY A 454 17.07 6.33 7.51
C GLY A 454 15.97 5.70 6.63
N SER A 455 15.97 4.38 6.55
CA SER A 455 14.95 3.60 5.82
C SER A 455 13.80 3.10 6.70
N HIS A 456 13.76 3.52 7.97
CA HIS A 456 12.82 2.97 8.95
C HIS A 456 11.72 3.96 9.28
N HIS A 457 10.52 3.43 9.47
CA HIS A 457 9.35 4.12 9.97
C HIS A 457 8.84 3.43 11.23
N TYR A 458 8.60 4.20 12.29
CA TYR A 458 8.05 3.73 13.55
C TYR A 458 6.80 4.51 13.91
N HIS A 459 5.80 3.80 14.41
CA HIS A 459 4.56 4.38 14.89
C HIS A 459 4.44 4.11 16.39
N PHE A 460 4.31 5.19 17.17
CA PHE A 460 4.08 5.16 18.60
C PHE A 460 2.75 5.82 18.93
N ARG A 461 2.19 5.39 20.05
CA ARG A 461 0.96 5.98 20.61
C ARG A 461 1.25 6.50 22.01
N GLN A 462 0.64 7.63 22.35
CA GLN A 462 0.67 8.22 23.68
C GLN A 462 -0.75 8.57 24.11
N LYS A 463 -1.17 8.11 25.29
CA LYS A 463 -2.47 8.49 25.86
C LYS A 463 -2.42 9.96 26.28
N LEU A 464 -3.42 10.74 25.89
CA LEU A 464 -3.59 12.11 26.35
C LEU A 464 -4.33 12.05 27.68
N GLU A 465 -3.60 12.25 28.78
CA GLU A 465 -4.21 12.42 30.11
C GLU A 465 -4.89 13.80 30.19
N LEU A 466 -6.15 13.86 29.88
CA LEU A 466 -7.00 15.03 30.00
C LEU A 466 -8.28 14.71 30.79
N ASP A 467 -8.17 14.14 31.99
CA ASP A 467 -9.28 14.14 32.94
C ASP A 467 -8.75 14.25 34.37
N LEU A 468 -8.73 15.48 34.87
CA LEU A 468 -8.56 15.84 36.29
C LEU A 468 -9.86 15.61 37.10
N SER A 469 -10.74 14.72 36.68
CA SER A 469 -11.99 14.43 37.40
C SER A 469 -12.21 12.91 37.46
N ASP A 470 -12.29 12.45 38.70
CA ASP A 470 -12.70 11.14 39.18
C ASP A 470 -11.68 10.01 39.28
N ASP A 471 -10.92 10.03 40.42
CA ASP A 471 -10.04 8.96 40.89
C ASP A 471 -10.71 7.59 41.15
N ASN A 472 -12.04 7.47 40.97
CA ASN A 472 -12.79 6.25 41.27
C ASN A 472 -13.16 5.38 40.06
N GLU A 473 -12.87 5.81 38.81
CA GLU A 473 -13.17 5.04 37.61
C GLU A 473 -11.93 4.36 36.97
N ILE A 474 -10.72 4.64 37.47
CA ILE A 474 -9.45 4.23 36.83
C ILE A 474 -9.20 2.72 36.87
N GLN A 475 -9.75 2.01 37.86
CA GLN A 475 -9.56 0.55 37.95
C GLN A 475 -10.49 -0.28 37.03
N GLN A 476 -11.49 0.30 36.40
CA GLN A 476 -12.39 -0.43 35.51
C GLN A 476 -12.11 -0.21 34.01
N LYS A 477 -11.28 0.78 33.62
CA LYS A 477 -11.08 1.16 32.21
C LYS A 477 -9.89 0.51 31.49
N THR A 478 -9.00 -0.19 32.18
CA THR A 478 -7.89 -0.92 31.54
C THR A 478 -8.33 -2.19 30.79
N ASN A 479 -9.60 -2.60 30.92
CA ASN A 479 -10.18 -3.71 30.15
C ASN A 479 -11.12 -3.27 29.02
N PHE A 480 -11.16 -1.98 28.64
CA PHE A 480 -12.25 -1.44 27.83
C PHE A 480 -12.07 -1.60 26.31
N GLU A 481 -10.86 -1.83 25.78
CA GLU A 481 -10.67 -2.05 24.34
C GLU A 481 -10.93 -3.48 23.89
N THR A 482 -10.90 -4.47 24.80
CA THR A 482 -11.32 -5.84 24.53
C THR A 482 -12.78 -6.15 24.90
N ALA A 483 -13.49 -5.20 25.52
CA ALA A 483 -14.83 -5.43 26.09
C ALA A 483 -15.98 -4.70 25.37
N LEU A 484 -15.75 -4.07 24.21
CA LEU A 484 -16.83 -3.39 23.46
C LEU A 484 -17.83 -4.35 22.84
N HIS A 485 -17.46 -5.63 22.64
CA HIS A 485 -18.36 -6.61 22.05
C HIS A 485 -18.32 -7.94 22.80
N PRO A 486 -19.47 -8.63 22.94
CA PRO A 486 -19.53 -9.97 23.52
C PRO A 486 -18.58 -10.94 22.78
N PRO A 487 -18.04 -11.97 23.48
CA PRO A 487 -17.21 -12.99 22.82
C PRO A 487 -17.93 -13.61 21.62
N GLY A 488 -17.23 -13.73 20.49
CA GLY A 488 -17.78 -14.23 19.23
C GLY A 488 -18.44 -13.18 18.33
N THR A 489 -18.40 -11.89 18.70
CA THR A 489 -18.87 -10.82 17.82
C THR A 489 -17.90 -10.62 16.66
N VAL A 490 -18.44 -10.65 15.45
CA VAL A 490 -17.70 -10.35 14.21
C VAL A 490 -18.01 -8.92 13.81
N VAL A 491 -16.96 -8.14 13.65
CA VAL A 491 -17.05 -6.74 13.22
C VAL A 491 -16.69 -6.60 11.74
N ALA A 492 -17.12 -5.49 11.14
CA ALA A 492 -16.75 -5.17 9.77
C ALA A 492 -15.22 -4.95 9.68
N PRO A 493 -14.52 -5.69 8.82
CA PRO A 493 -13.07 -5.56 8.68
C PRO A 493 -12.64 -4.27 7.98
N MET A 494 -13.58 -3.57 7.37
CA MET A 494 -13.42 -2.30 6.66
C MET A 494 -14.79 -1.62 6.49
N ALA A 495 -14.79 -0.31 6.25
CA ALA A 495 -15.99 0.39 5.83
C ALA A 495 -16.39 -0.05 4.42
N GLY A 496 -17.67 -0.35 4.18
CA GLY A 496 -18.13 -0.87 2.90
C GLY A 496 -19.64 -0.99 2.78
N LEU A 497 -20.08 -1.44 1.61
CA LEU A 497 -21.48 -1.75 1.32
C LEU A 497 -21.72 -3.26 1.46
N VAL A 498 -22.76 -3.66 2.17
CA VAL A 498 -23.20 -5.07 2.22
C VAL A 498 -23.82 -5.43 0.89
N VAL A 499 -23.12 -6.21 0.06
CA VAL A 499 -23.62 -6.63 -1.25
C VAL A 499 -24.61 -7.76 -1.11
N LYS A 500 -24.30 -8.73 -0.23
CA LYS A 500 -25.10 -9.95 -0.07
C LYS A 500 -24.99 -10.49 1.34
N VAL A 501 -26.11 -10.95 1.88
CA VAL A 501 -26.17 -11.74 3.11
C VAL A 501 -26.52 -13.18 2.70
N LEU A 502 -25.71 -14.15 3.15
CA LEU A 502 -25.76 -15.54 2.68
C LEU A 502 -26.49 -16.46 3.65
N VAL A 503 -26.66 -16.02 4.92
CA VAL A 503 -27.31 -16.78 5.99
C VAL A 503 -28.33 -15.90 6.71
N THR A 504 -29.22 -16.51 7.45
CA THR A 504 -30.20 -15.81 8.30
C THR A 504 -29.83 -15.94 9.78
N ASP A 505 -30.34 -15.03 10.59
CA ASP A 505 -30.16 -15.10 12.04
C ASP A 505 -30.67 -16.45 12.59
N GLY A 506 -29.93 -17.05 13.54
CA GLY A 506 -30.20 -18.39 14.07
C GLY A 506 -29.65 -19.55 13.24
N THR A 507 -29.08 -19.34 12.05
CA THR A 507 -28.52 -20.40 11.21
C THR A 507 -27.28 -21.01 11.87
N LYS A 508 -27.17 -22.34 11.86
CA LYS A 508 -25.96 -23.08 12.24
C LYS A 508 -24.91 -22.95 11.12
N VAL A 509 -23.69 -22.57 11.49
CA VAL A 509 -22.57 -22.35 10.57
C VAL A 509 -21.33 -23.07 11.05
N GLU A 510 -20.46 -23.44 10.12
CA GLU A 510 -19.16 -24.04 10.38
C GLU A 510 -18.07 -22.96 10.35
N GLU A 511 -16.93 -23.22 11.02
CA GLU A 511 -15.76 -22.36 10.97
C GLU A 511 -15.33 -22.09 9.51
N GLY A 512 -15.09 -20.82 9.16
CA GLY A 512 -14.72 -20.42 7.81
C GLY A 512 -15.88 -20.35 6.80
N GLN A 513 -17.13 -20.69 7.19
CA GLN A 513 -18.29 -20.58 6.31
C GLN A 513 -18.59 -19.12 5.98
N PRO A 514 -18.81 -18.76 4.69
CA PRO A 514 -19.23 -17.42 4.26
C PRO A 514 -20.58 -17.02 4.86
N ILE A 515 -20.65 -15.83 5.48
CA ILE A 515 -21.86 -15.28 6.10
C ILE A 515 -22.43 -14.11 5.29
N LEU A 516 -21.57 -13.18 4.89
CA LEU A 516 -21.97 -12.03 4.08
C LEU A 516 -20.79 -11.55 3.21
N VAL A 517 -21.12 -10.73 2.22
CA VAL A 517 -20.14 -10.13 1.31
C VAL A 517 -20.22 -8.62 1.44
N LEU A 518 -19.09 -8.00 1.75
CA LEU A 518 -18.88 -6.54 1.76
C LEU A 518 -18.18 -6.12 0.47
N GLU A 519 -18.57 -5.00 -0.09
CA GLU A 519 -17.87 -4.34 -1.19
C GLU A 519 -17.34 -3.00 -0.72
N ALA A 520 -16.05 -2.76 -0.96
CA ALA A 520 -15.43 -1.46 -0.81
C ALA A 520 -14.36 -1.27 -1.87
N MET A 521 -14.21 -0.06 -2.39
CA MET A 521 -13.16 0.31 -3.34
C MET A 521 -13.01 -0.69 -4.50
N LYS A 522 -14.14 -1.14 -5.08
CA LYS A 522 -14.21 -2.12 -6.18
C LYS A 522 -13.72 -3.54 -5.83
N MET A 523 -13.60 -3.87 -4.53
CA MET A 523 -13.22 -5.20 -4.08
C MET A 523 -14.34 -5.81 -3.22
N GLU A 524 -14.65 -7.08 -3.49
CA GLU A 524 -15.55 -7.87 -2.65
C GLU A 524 -14.75 -8.58 -1.55
N HIS A 525 -15.17 -8.45 -0.31
CA HIS A 525 -14.62 -9.14 0.84
C HIS A 525 -15.67 -10.06 1.47
N VAL A 526 -15.34 -11.34 1.59
CA VAL A 526 -16.22 -12.33 2.20
C VAL A 526 -15.96 -12.41 3.69
N VAL A 527 -16.94 -12.03 4.49
CA VAL A 527 -16.91 -12.18 5.95
C VAL A 527 -17.36 -13.59 6.31
N LYS A 528 -16.53 -14.29 7.08
CA LYS A 528 -16.70 -15.70 7.42
C LYS A 528 -16.97 -15.90 8.91
N ALA A 529 -17.56 -17.04 9.26
CA ALA A 529 -17.72 -17.45 10.66
C ALA A 529 -16.36 -17.73 11.30
N PRO A 530 -16.06 -17.18 12.50
CA PRO A 530 -14.79 -17.38 13.20
C PRO A 530 -14.65 -18.78 13.81
N PHE A 531 -15.75 -19.43 14.13
CA PHE A 531 -15.83 -20.80 14.64
C PHE A 531 -17.22 -21.39 14.39
N THR A 532 -17.38 -22.68 14.62
CA THR A 532 -18.66 -23.40 14.45
C THR A 532 -19.63 -23.03 15.55
N GLY A 533 -20.88 -22.68 15.18
CA GLY A 533 -21.91 -22.26 16.13
C GLY A 533 -23.17 -21.75 15.44
N HIS A 534 -23.99 -20.99 16.16
CA HIS A 534 -25.20 -20.35 15.62
C HIS A 534 -24.99 -18.83 15.48
N VAL A 535 -25.43 -18.29 14.36
CA VAL A 535 -25.38 -16.84 14.07
C VAL A 535 -26.45 -16.12 14.88
N HIS A 536 -26.08 -15.05 15.58
CA HIS A 536 -26.99 -14.21 16.37
C HIS A 536 -26.74 -12.72 16.09
N GLY A 537 -27.83 -11.96 16.09
CA GLY A 537 -27.76 -10.52 15.96
C GLY A 537 -27.33 -10.03 14.58
N LEU A 538 -27.60 -10.81 13.54
CA LEU A 538 -27.34 -10.45 12.14
C LEU A 538 -28.42 -9.43 11.70
N GLN A 539 -28.15 -8.13 11.92
CA GLN A 539 -29.08 -7.04 11.62
C GLN A 539 -28.79 -6.31 10.31
N VAL A 540 -27.67 -6.66 9.65
CA VAL A 540 -27.29 -6.01 8.41
C VAL A 540 -28.03 -6.59 7.22
N THR A 541 -28.42 -5.70 6.29
CA THR A 541 -29.16 -6.06 5.08
C THR A 541 -28.36 -5.71 3.83
N ALA A 542 -28.63 -6.40 2.71
CA ALA A 542 -28.04 -6.05 1.44
C ALA A 542 -28.41 -4.59 1.04
N GLY A 543 -27.41 -3.83 0.59
CA GLY A 543 -27.52 -2.41 0.30
C GLY A 543 -27.24 -1.49 1.50
N GLN A 544 -26.97 -2.03 2.68
CA GLN A 544 -26.63 -1.25 3.85
C GLN A 544 -25.13 -0.91 3.87
N GLN A 545 -24.81 0.33 4.21
CA GLN A 545 -23.45 0.80 4.42
C GLN A 545 -23.02 0.53 5.86
N VAL A 546 -21.81 0.00 6.06
CA VAL A 546 -21.22 -0.25 7.38
C VAL A 546 -19.89 0.49 7.50
N SER A 547 -19.57 0.94 8.70
CA SER A 547 -18.28 1.55 9.02
C SER A 547 -17.27 0.48 9.44
N ASP A 548 -15.99 0.81 9.39
CA ASP A 548 -14.93 -0.05 9.95
C ASP A 548 -15.24 -0.35 11.44
N SER A 549 -14.95 -1.59 11.84
CA SER A 549 -15.16 -2.09 13.20
C SER A 549 -16.62 -2.08 13.69
N SER A 550 -17.59 -1.81 12.82
CA SER A 550 -19.02 -1.94 13.18
C SER A 550 -19.39 -3.40 13.42
N PRO A 551 -20.16 -3.73 14.49
CA PRO A 551 -20.62 -5.09 14.73
C PRO A 551 -21.57 -5.55 13.62
N LEU A 552 -21.32 -6.74 13.05
CA LEU A 552 -22.13 -7.32 11.98
C LEU A 552 -23.06 -8.41 12.50
N PHE A 553 -22.50 -9.33 13.27
CA PHE A 553 -23.18 -10.46 13.88
C PHE A 553 -22.32 -11.07 14.99
N SER A 554 -22.86 -11.99 15.77
CA SER A 554 -22.08 -12.81 16.69
C SER A 554 -22.30 -14.29 16.38
N VAL A 555 -21.31 -15.12 16.67
CA VAL A 555 -21.43 -16.57 16.63
C VAL A 555 -21.36 -17.07 18.06
N LYS A 556 -22.34 -17.89 18.47
CA LYS A 556 -22.33 -18.56 19.77
C LYS A 556 -22.05 -20.05 19.54
N GLY A 557 -21.01 -20.54 20.17
CA GLY A 557 -20.71 -21.97 20.22
C GLY A 557 -21.81 -22.75 20.93
N GLU A 558 -21.93 -24.04 20.65
CA GLU A 558 -22.83 -24.96 21.35
C GLU A 558 -22.41 -25.17 22.80
#